data_e97d921beb1fd6301b4001725d95633e
#
_entry.id   e97d921beb1fd6301b4001725d95633e
#
_cell.length_a   1.000
_cell.length_b   1.000
_cell.length_c   1.000
_cell.angle_alpha   90.00
_cell.angle_beta   90.00
_cell.angle_gamma   90.00
#
_symmetry.space_group_name_H-M   'P 1'
#
loop_
_entity.id
_entity.type
_entity.pdbx_description
1 polymer ?
#
loop_
_entity_poly.entity_id
_entity_poly.type
_entity_poly.pdbx_seq_one_letter_code
_entity_poly.pdbx_strand_id
1 'polypeptide(L)' 'MELVAMKCPNCGGAPLVHATRDVPYIYKNEGTRIADVKGDFCDVCGEYVLDPTESRRVAQCMLAFNKQVDAKR' A
#
# COMPACT_ATOMS: atom_id res chain seq x y z
N MET A 1 -8.87 -12.46 -23.65
CA MET A 1 -8.68 -12.14 -23.23
C MET A 1 -7.86 -12.18 -22.50
N GLU A 2 -7.50 -11.84 -22.01
CA GLU A 2 -6.73 -11.82 -21.44
C GLU A 2 -6.72 -11.75 -20.40
N LEU A 3 -6.71 -12.01 -19.84
CA LEU A 3 -6.71 -12.03 -18.79
C LEU A 3 -5.69 -11.81 -18.21
N VAL A 4 -5.49 -11.44 -18.04
CA VAL A 4 -4.45 -11.37 -17.69
C VAL A 4 -3.91 -10.58 -16.81
N ALA A 5 -2.84 -10.38 -16.52
CA ALA A 5 -2.27 -9.56 -15.57
C ALA A 5 -2.76 -8.15 -15.72
N MET A 6 -3.30 -7.57 -14.67
CA MET A 6 -3.64 -6.18 -14.69
C MET A 6 -2.39 -5.35 -14.81
N LYS A 7 -2.40 -4.40 -15.72
CA LYS A 7 -1.32 -3.45 -15.82
C LYS A 7 -1.51 -2.36 -14.77
N CYS A 8 -0.40 -1.82 -14.30
CA CYS A 8 -0.44 -0.73 -13.34
C CYS A 8 -1.17 0.47 -13.95
N PRO A 9 -2.24 0.95 -13.32
CA PRO A 9 -2.98 2.09 -13.87
C PRO A 9 -2.20 3.40 -13.82
N ASN A 10 -1.16 3.45 -13.00
CA ASN A 10 -0.38 4.68 -12.86
C ASN A 10 0.67 4.81 -13.95
N CYS A 11 1.45 3.79 -14.19
CA CYS A 11 2.49 3.87 -15.22
C CYS A 11 2.11 3.17 -16.51
N GLY A 12 1.15 2.25 -16.47
CA GLY A 12 0.66 1.55 -17.65
C GLY A 12 1.68 0.65 -18.33
N GLY A 13 2.89 0.57 -17.80
CA GLY A 13 3.97 -0.12 -18.48
C GLY A 13 4.38 -1.46 -17.89
N ALA A 14 3.84 -1.83 -16.76
CA ALA A 14 4.25 -3.05 -16.10
C ALA A 14 3.05 -3.78 -15.51
N PRO A 15 3.10 -5.10 -15.45
CA PRO A 15 2.03 -5.86 -14.81
C PRO A 15 2.11 -5.70 -13.30
N LEU A 16 0.95 -5.79 -12.65
CA LEU A 16 0.90 -5.81 -11.21
C LEU A 16 1.21 -7.23 -10.72
N VAL A 17 1.95 -7.31 -9.63
CA VAL A 17 2.33 -8.58 -9.01
C VAL A 17 1.56 -8.74 -7.72
N HIS A 18 0.78 -9.81 -7.63
CA HIS A 18 0.04 -10.10 -6.40
C HIS A 18 1.01 -10.63 -5.34
N ALA A 19 1.10 -9.94 -4.23
CA ALA A 19 2.07 -10.29 -3.21
C ALA A 19 1.63 -9.76 -1.85
N THR A 20 2.31 -10.23 -0.82
CA THR A 20 2.18 -9.71 0.54
C THR A 20 3.48 -9.03 0.89
N ARG A 21 3.42 -7.74 1.17
CA ARG A 21 4.61 -6.94 1.44
C ARG A 21 4.37 -6.00 2.60
N ASP A 22 5.46 -5.57 3.23
CA ASP A 22 5.41 -4.48 4.18
C ASP A 22 5.45 -3.17 3.40
N VAL A 23 4.57 -2.24 3.77
CA VAL A 23 4.44 -0.96 3.09
C VAL A 23 4.95 0.15 4.02
N PRO A 24 5.95 0.93 3.59
CA PRO A 24 6.41 2.04 4.42
C PRO A 24 5.38 3.16 4.44
N TYR A 25 5.31 3.83 5.57
CA TYR A 25 4.38 4.95 5.74
C TYR A 25 5.04 6.02 6.60
N ILE A 26 4.97 7.26 6.17
CA ILE A 26 5.57 8.39 6.86
C ILE A 26 4.48 9.41 7.17
N TYR A 27 4.49 9.90 8.40
CA TYR A 27 3.57 10.93 8.85
C TYR A 27 4.32 11.91 9.75
N LYS A 28 4.38 13.16 9.36
CA LYS A 28 5.04 14.24 10.11
C LYS A 28 6.47 13.86 10.52
N ASN A 29 7.24 13.38 9.55
CA ASN A 29 8.64 12.96 9.72
C ASN A 29 8.83 11.72 10.58
N GLU A 30 7.75 11.05 10.97
CA GLU A 30 7.81 9.77 11.67
C GLU A 30 7.54 8.66 10.69
N GLY A 31 8.36 7.63 10.69
CA GLY A 31 8.22 6.52 9.77
C GLY A 31 7.76 5.25 10.47
N THR A 32 6.98 4.47 9.78
CA THR A 32 6.59 3.15 10.24
C THR A 32 6.44 2.24 9.04
N ARG A 33 6.09 1.01 9.32
CA ARG A 33 5.88 0.00 8.29
C ARG A 33 4.60 -0.74 8.60
N ILE A 34 3.73 -0.81 7.60
CA ILE A 34 2.47 -1.55 7.71
C ILE A 34 2.75 -2.95 7.21
N ALA A 35 2.70 -3.94 8.11
CA ALA A 35 3.11 -5.30 7.79
C ALA A 35 2.00 -6.07 7.09
N ASP A 36 2.40 -7.05 6.28
CA ASP A 36 1.52 -8.05 5.70
C ASP A 36 0.41 -7.43 4.86
N VAL A 37 0.74 -6.44 4.06
CA VAL A 37 -0.21 -5.81 3.14
C VAL A 37 -0.34 -6.70 1.91
N LYS A 38 -1.54 -7.23 1.69
CA LYS A 38 -1.83 -8.06 0.53
C LYS A 38 -2.44 -7.21 -0.56
N GLY A 39 -1.88 -7.29 -1.74
CA GLY A 39 -2.39 -6.53 -2.86
C GLY A 39 -1.61 -6.78 -4.12
N ASP A 40 -1.86 -5.95 -5.10
CA ASP A 40 -1.18 -6.00 -6.39
C ASP A 40 -0.19 -4.84 -6.44
N PHE A 41 1.07 -5.16 -6.58
CA PHE A 41 2.16 -4.18 -6.51
C PHE A 41 2.82 -4.00 -7.88
N CYS A 42 3.15 -2.76 -8.19
CA CYS A 42 3.91 -2.43 -9.38
C CYS A 42 5.38 -2.21 -8.98
N ASP A 43 6.27 -3.02 -9.56
CA ASP A 43 7.70 -2.92 -9.25
C ASP A 43 8.39 -1.79 -9.99
N VAL A 44 7.69 -1.16 -10.92
CA VAL A 44 8.28 -0.07 -11.72
C VAL A 44 8.04 1.28 -11.06
N CYS A 45 6.80 1.60 -10.71
CA CYS A 45 6.48 2.90 -10.14
C CYS A 45 6.24 2.86 -8.63
N GLY A 46 6.19 1.68 -8.03
CA GLY A 46 5.98 1.54 -6.59
C GLY A 46 4.54 1.67 -6.14
N GLU A 47 3.61 1.78 -7.07
CA GLU A 47 2.19 1.86 -6.73
C GLU A 47 1.63 0.50 -6.36
N TYR A 48 0.49 0.50 -5.70
CA TYR A 48 -0.17 -0.75 -5.37
C TYR A 48 -1.68 -0.56 -5.36
N VAL A 49 -2.37 -1.66 -5.58
CA VAL A 49 -3.83 -1.69 -5.58
C VAL A 49 -4.28 -2.70 -4.53
N LEU A 50 -5.16 -2.29 -3.65
CA LEU A 50 -5.68 -3.12 -2.58
C LEU A 50 -7.17 -3.34 -2.77
N ASP A 51 -7.67 -4.50 -2.34
CA ASP A 51 -9.11 -4.70 -2.32
C ASP A 51 -9.74 -3.86 -1.20
N PRO A 52 -11.07 -3.71 -1.18
CA PRO A 52 -11.71 -2.84 -0.19
C PRO A 52 -11.43 -3.24 1.26
N THR A 53 -11.36 -4.55 1.54
CA THR A 53 -11.09 -5.03 2.90
C THR A 53 -9.69 -4.68 3.34
N GLU A 54 -8.72 -4.95 2.48
CA GLU A 54 -7.33 -4.67 2.80
C GLU A 54 -7.07 -3.16 2.85
N SER A 55 -7.68 -2.42 1.95
CA SER A 55 -7.55 -0.97 1.94
C SER A 55 -8.05 -0.37 3.25
N ARG A 56 -9.16 -0.88 3.77
CA ARG A 56 -9.70 -0.42 5.05
C ARG A 56 -8.74 -0.74 6.20
N ARG A 57 -8.20 -1.95 6.21
CA ARG A 57 -7.26 -2.35 7.25
C ARG A 57 -6.02 -1.46 7.25
N VAL A 58 -5.47 -1.21 6.07
CA VAL A 58 -4.29 -0.36 5.93
C VAL A 58 -4.61 1.07 6.38
N ALA A 59 -5.77 1.59 5.99
CA ALA A 59 -6.17 2.93 6.39
C ALA A 59 -6.29 3.04 7.92
N GLN A 60 -6.82 2.01 8.57
CA GLN A 60 -6.91 2.00 10.03
C GLN A 60 -5.53 1.99 10.68
N CYS A 61 -4.60 1.25 10.10
CA CYS A 61 -3.22 1.24 10.60
C CYS A 61 -2.58 2.63 10.47
N MET A 62 -2.83 3.30 9.36
CA MET A 62 -2.32 4.65 9.15
C MET A 62 -2.90 5.63 10.16
N LEU A 63 -4.21 5.55 10.40
CA LEU A 63 -4.85 6.44 11.36
C LEU A 63 -4.35 6.20 12.78
N ALA A 64 -4.15 4.93 13.15
CA ALA A 64 -3.62 4.61 14.48
C ALA A 64 -2.22 5.17 14.64
N PHE A 65 -1.39 5.05 13.62
CA PHE A 65 -0.05 5.61 13.66
C PHE A 65 -0.09 7.14 13.74
N ASN A 66 -0.98 7.77 12.98
CA ASN A 66 -1.12 9.22 13.02
C ASN A 66 -1.47 9.71 14.42
N LYS A 67 -2.36 8.99 15.11
CA LYS A 67 -2.73 9.34 16.48
C LYS A 67 -1.56 9.20 17.43
N GLN A 68 -0.72 8.17 17.24
CA GLN A 68 0.45 7.99 18.07
C GLN A 68 1.44 9.14 17.89
N VAL A 69 1.66 9.55 16.66
CA VAL A 69 2.57 10.65 16.36
C VAL A 69 2.04 11.95 16.94
N ASP A 70 0.75 12.22 16.77
CA ASP A 70 0.15 13.44 17.30
C ASP A 70 0.17 13.47 18.82
N ALA A 71 0.05 12.32 19.47
CA ALA A 71 0.08 12.23 20.93
C ALA A 71 1.46 12.56 21.51
N LYS A 72 2.51 12.42 20.71
CA LYS A 72 3.87 12.75 21.15
C LYS A 72 4.16 14.24 21.14
N ARG A 73 3.28 15.03 20.54
CA ARG A 73 3.54 16.46 20.34
C ARG A 73 2.85 17.37 21.35
#